data_f27d04a85fbfbcb723bdf2ec3306bfc7
#
_entry.id   f27d04a85fbfbcb723bdf2ec3306bfc7
#
_cell.length_a   1.000
_cell.length_b   1.000
_cell.length_c   1.000
_cell.angle_alpha   90.00
_cell.angle_beta   90.00
_cell.angle_gamma   90.00
#
_symmetry.space_group_name_H-M   'P 1'
#
loop_
_entity.id
_entity.type
_entity.pdbx_description
1 polymer ?
#
loop_
_entity_poly.entity_id
_entity_poly.type
_entity_poly.pdbx_seq_one_letter_code
_entity_poly.pdbx_strand_id
1 'polypeptide(L)' 'MDPTECLKQLLLAIADGDKDDTVGYLQDLTEWLQKDGALPDVEQVVLELT' A
#
# COMPACT_ATOMS: atom_id res chain seq x y z
N MET A 1 -0.92 11.70 -2.70
CA MET A 1 -1.10 10.24 -2.67
C MET A 1 -1.95 9.85 -1.47
N ASP A 2 -2.85 8.90 -1.65
CA ASP A 2 -3.63 8.34 -0.56
C ASP A 2 -2.92 7.08 -0.04
N PRO A 3 -2.37 7.10 1.18
CA PRO A 3 -1.62 5.95 1.69
C PRO A 3 -2.49 4.70 1.86
N THR A 4 -3.77 4.86 2.17
CA THR A 4 -4.68 3.73 2.30
C THR A 4 -4.89 3.04 0.95
N GLU A 5 -5.10 3.81 -0.11
CA GLU A 5 -5.24 3.26 -1.46
C GLU A 5 -3.93 2.63 -1.93
N CYS A 6 -2.80 3.25 -1.62
CA CYS A 6 -1.49 2.71 -1.98
C CYS A 6 -1.26 1.35 -1.30
N LEU A 7 -1.61 1.23 -0.02
CA LEU A 7 -1.49 -0.03 0.69
C LEU A 7 -2.38 -1.10 0.07
N LYS A 8 -3.60 -0.74 -0.30
CA LYS A 8 -4.52 -1.67 -0.93
C LYS A 8 -3.95 -2.20 -2.25
N GLN A 9 -3.44 -1.30 -3.09
CA GLN A 9 -2.84 -1.70 -4.36
C GLN A 9 -1.59 -2.55 -4.16
N LEU A 10 -0.79 -2.23 -3.15
CA LEU A 10 0.38 -3.02 -2.80
C LEU A 10 -0.01 -4.47 -2.48
N LEU A 11 -1.01 -4.66 -1.64
CA LEU A 11 -1.45 -6.00 -1.26
C LEU A 11 -2.02 -6.78 -2.45
N LEU A 12 -2.77 -6.10 -3.33
CA LEU A 12 -3.28 -6.72 -4.54
C LEU A 12 -2.16 -7.14 -5.49
N ALA A 13 -1.11 -6.31 -5.62
CA ALA A 13 0.04 -6.64 -6.43
C ALA A 13 0.78 -7.87 -5.89
N ILE A 14 0.92 -7.96 -4.58
CA ILE A 14 1.52 -9.14 -3.94
C ILE A 14 0.69 -10.39 -4.23
N ALA A 15 -0.61 -10.28 -4.11
CA ALA A 15 -1.51 -11.41 -4.36
C ALA A 15 -1.44 -11.89 -5.81
N ASP A 16 -1.24 -10.97 -6.75
CA ASP A 16 -1.08 -11.29 -8.17
C ASP A 16 0.31 -11.83 -8.52
N GLY A 17 1.26 -11.71 -7.62
CA GLY A 17 2.64 -12.08 -7.89
C GLY A 17 3.36 -11.09 -8.78
N ASP A 18 2.88 -9.85 -8.86
CA ASP A 18 3.47 -8.80 -9.67
C ASP A 18 4.58 -8.11 -8.88
N LYS A 19 5.81 -8.57 -9.09
CA LYS A 19 6.95 -8.07 -8.34
C LYS A 19 7.25 -6.60 -8.65
N ASP A 20 7.15 -6.20 -9.90
CA ASP A 20 7.49 -4.83 -10.31
C ASP A 20 6.51 -3.83 -9.69
N ASP A 21 5.23 -4.11 -9.75
CA ASP A 21 4.21 -3.25 -9.13
C ASP A 21 4.35 -3.25 -7.61
N THR A 22 4.64 -4.41 -7.03
CA THR A 22 4.85 -4.52 -5.58
C THR A 22 5.98 -3.60 -5.12
N VAL A 23 7.10 -3.62 -5.82
CA VAL A 23 8.24 -2.76 -5.49
C VAL A 23 7.87 -1.28 -5.63
N GLY A 24 7.17 -0.93 -6.70
CA GLY A 24 6.75 0.46 -6.94
C GLY A 24 5.87 0.99 -5.83
N TYR A 25 4.81 0.26 -5.49
CA TYR A 25 3.90 0.68 -4.43
C TYR A 25 4.58 0.71 -3.07
N LEU A 26 5.46 -0.25 -2.80
CA LEU A 26 6.18 -0.29 -1.54
C LEU A 26 7.11 0.92 -1.39
N GLN A 27 7.81 1.29 -2.45
CA GLN A 27 8.65 2.48 -2.45
C GLN A 27 7.84 3.74 -2.19
N ASP A 28 6.70 3.89 -2.87
CA ASP A 28 5.83 5.04 -2.69
C ASP A 28 5.33 5.14 -1.25
N LEU A 29 4.89 4.03 -0.68
CA LEU A 29 4.39 4.01 0.69
C LEU A 29 5.51 4.31 1.69
N THR A 30 6.70 3.77 1.45
CA THR A 30 7.86 4.02 2.30
C THR A 30 8.21 5.51 2.32
N GLU A 31 8.23 6.15 1.17
CA GLU A 31 8.48 7.59 1.08
C GLU A 31 7.42 8.40 1.83
N TRP A 32 6.15 8.02 1.68
CA TRP A 32 5.07 8.67 2.39
C TRP A 32 5.27 8.60 3.90
N LEU A 33 5.56 7.40 4.41
CA LEU A 33 5.73 7.21 5.84
C LEU A 33 6.93 7.98 6.40
N GLN A 34 7.99 8.14 5.60
CA GLN A 34 9.16 8.90 6.00
C GLN A 34 8.89 10.40 6.04
N LYS A 35 8.05 10.91 5.12
CA LYS A 35 7.76 12.34 5.02
C LYS A 35 6.68 12.78 5.98
N ASP A 36 5.53 12.13 5.94
CA ASP A 36 4.35 12.52 6.73
C ASP A 36 4.17 11.67 7.97
N GLY A 37 4.58 10.42 7.91
CA GLY A 37 4.48 9.51 9.05
C GLY A 37 3.08 9.05 9.40
N ALA A 38 2.05 9.47 8.64
CA ALA A 38 0.67 9.07 8.90
C ALA A 38 0.46 7.65 8.40
N LEU A 39 -0.01 6.76 9.29
CA LEU A 39 -0.30 5.39 8.90
C LEU A 39 -1.54 5.32 8.01
N PRO A 40 -1.53 4.46 6.99
CA PRO A 40 -2.75 4.20 6.23
C PRO A 40 -3.80 3.51 7.12
N ASP A 41 -5.05 3.56 6.69
CA ASP A 41 -6.14 2.89 7.41
C ASP A 41 -6.10 1.39 7.11
N VAL A 42 -5.30 0.68 7.89
CA VAL A 42 -5.06 -0.76 7.70
C VAL A 42 -6.34 -1.56 7.89
N GLU A 43 -7.19 -1.17 8.85
CA GLU A 43 -8.44 -1.87 9.11
C GLU A 43 -9.37 -1.77 7.90
N GLN A 44 -9.45 -0.59 7.30
CA GLN A 44 -10.27 -0.39 6.10
C GLN A 44 -9.79 -1.27 4.96
N VAL A 45 -8.49 -1.35 4.75
CA VAL A 45 -7.91 -2.18 3.69
C VAL A 45 -8.22 -3.66 3.94
N VAL A 46 -8.08 -4.12 5.17
CA VAL A 46 -8.40 -5.51 5.51
C VAL A 46 -9.87 -5.82 5.23
N LEU A 47 -10.78 -4.91 5.60
CA LEU A 47 -12.20 -5.09 5.34
C LEU A 47 -12.51 -5.14 3.84
N GLU A 48 -11.87 -4.28 3.05
CA GLU A 48 -12.09 -4.24 1.61
C GLU A 48 -11.56 -5.48 0.89
N LEU A 49 -10.47 -6.06 1.37
CA LEU A 49 -9.85 -7.21 0.74
C LEU A 49 -10.35 -8.56 1.28
N THR A 50 -11.15 -8.53 2.32
CA THR A 50 -11.75 -9.73 2.89
C THR A 50 -13.14 -9.94 2.35
#